data_54b6c6a2b2191eb7aa632b2f9c904190
#
_entry.id   54b6c6a2b2191eb7aa632b2f9c904190
#
_cell.length_a   1.000
_cell.length_b   1.000
_cell.length_c   1.000
_cell.angle_alpha   90.00
_cell.angle_beta   90.00
_cell.angle_gamma   90.00
#
_symmetry.space_group_name_H-M   'P 1'
#
loop_
_entity.id
_entity.type
_entity.pdbx_description
1 polymer ?
#
loop_
_entity_poly.entity_id
_entity_poly.type
_entity_poly.pdbx_seq_one_letter_code
_entity_poly.pdbx_strand_id
1 'polypeptide(L)'
;WVEKIKFILKSIADSNANFNLEISEINRILDNHAIPLIPDDLILLKVFREILISCINKAKYQSKSRVNKILVSDIENSRHIPHKVIFLIDMNSVNYPKLPKSENINLLKNKYHLGDPSVFEREKYAFLELLIACRDKFIVTWVKNDKDNKKLDVSFPIKELISFFDSFLNQSQRELIIKDSDLNKNEIIDLDKSK
;
A
#
# COMPACT_ATOMS: atom_id res chain seq x y z
N TRP A 1 -10.93 14.29 30.17
CA TRP A 1 -9.86 13.36 29.87
C TRP A 1 -8.90 13.94 28.84
N VAL A 2 -9.36 14.51 27.75
CA VAL A 2 -8.52 15.09 26.70
C VAL A 2 -7.57 16.14 27.25
N GLU A 3 -8.07 17.09 28.01
CA GLU A 3 -7.23 18.15 28.61
C GLU A 3 -6.15 17.59 29.55
N LYS A 4 -6.48 16.56 30.33
CA LYS A 4 -5.51 15.90 31.19
C LYS A 4 -4.40 15.22 30.39
N ILE A 5 -4.75 14.54 29.29
CA ILE A 5 -3.75 13.90 28.42
C ILE A 5 -2.87 14.94 27.74
N LYS A 6 -3.45 16.03 27.22
CA LYS A 6 -2.68 17.12 26.62
C LYS A 6 -1.70 17.73 27.63
N PHE A 7 -2.14 17.92 28.86
CA PHE A 7 -1.27 18.40 29.94
C PHE A 7 -0.10 17.45 30.21
N ILE A 8 -0.35 16.13 30.32
CA ILE A 8 0.68 15.11 30.51
C ILE A 8 1.66 15.10 29.32
N LEU A 9 1.14 15.12 28.09
CA LEU A 9 1.97 15.14 26.88
C LEU A 9 2.86 16.36 26.83
N LYS A 10 2.36 17.53 27.23
CA LYS A 10 3.14 18.76 27.30
C LYS A 10 4.26 18.65 28.34
N SER A 11 3.98 18.09 29.52
CA SER A 11 5.00 17.86 30.57
C SER A 11 6.13 16.93 30.08
N ILE A 12 5.80 15.92 29.26
CA ILE A 12 6.79 15.02 28.67
C ILE A 12 7.60 15.74 27.59
N ALA A 13 6.96 16.60 26.78
CA ALA A 13 7.62 17.38 25.74
C ALA A 13 8.64 18.37 26.29
N ASP A 14 8.27 19.07 27.35
CA ASP A 14 9.15 20.06 27.97
C ASP A 14 10.44 19.42 28.53
N SER A 15 10.41 18.12 28.78
CA SER A 15 11.60 17.35 29.22
C SER A 15 12.48 16.83 28.07
N ASN A 16 11.98 16.79 26.82
CA ASN A 16 12.71 16.21 25.67
C ASN A 16 12.34 16.91 24.34
N ALA A 17 13.21 17.81 23.87
CA ALA A 17 12.99 18.59 22.64
C ALA A 17 12.77 17.75 21.34
N ASN A 18 13.13 16.46 21.35
CA ASN A 18 13.02 15.58 20.19
C ASN A 18 11.59 15.05 19.95
N PHE A 19 10.70 15.15 20.94
CA PHE A 19 9.32 14.60 20.84
C PHE A 19 8.25 15.60 20.39
N ASN A 20 8.62 16.84 20.06
CA ASN A 20 7.65 17.89 19.72
C ASN A 20 6.81 17.57 18.47
N LEU A 21 7.38 16.87 17.50
CA LEU A 21 6.66 16.49 16.27
C LEU A 21 5.63 15.37 16.54
N GLU A 22 6.03 14.36 17.30
CA GLU A 22 5.16 13.25 17.67
C GLU A 22 4.01 13.72 18.56
N ILE A 23 4.28 14.62 19.50
CA ILE A 23 3.26 15.20 20.38
C ILE A 23 2.29 16.08 19.60
N SER A 24 2.79 16.86 18.62
CA SER A 24 1.91 17.65 17.75
C SER A 24 0.97 16.78 16.94
N GLU A 25 1.45 15.61 16.50
CA GLU A 25 0.62 14.65 15.76
C GLU A 25 -0.40 13.95 16.66
N ILE A 26 -0.02 13.57 17.88
CA ILE A 26 -0.96 13.03 18.87
C ILE A 26 -2.05 14.06 19.19
N ASN A 27 -1.69 15.32 19.41
CA ASN A 27 -2.66 16.39 19.65
C ASN A 27 -3.60 16.54 18.44
N ARG A 28 -3.09 16.48 17.21
CA ARG A 28 -3.92 16.51 16.00
C ARG A 28 -4.91 15.35 15.93
N ILE A 29 -4.49 14.15 16.32
CA ILE A 29 -5.38 12.97 16.39
C ILE A 29 -6.45 13.17 17.45
N LEU A 30 -6.10 13.68 18.61
CA LEU A 30 -7.04 13.98 19.69
C LEU A 30 -8.10 14.99 19.22
N ASP A 31 -7.67 16.08 18.60
CA ASP A 31 -8.57 17.17 18.20
C ASP A 31 -9.48 16.77 17.02
N ASN A 32 -8.93 16.09 16.01
CA ASN A 32 -9.67 15.82 14.77
C ASN A 32 -10.49 14.52 14.81
N HIS A 33 -10.08 13.55 15.62
CA HIS A 33 -10.69 12.24 15.59
C HIS A 33 -11.28 11.77 16.93
N ALA A 34 -10.63 12.06 18.05
CA ALA A 34 -11.10 11.59 19.34
C ALA A 34 -12.19 12.49 19.92
N ILE A 35 -12.01 13.81 19.90
CA ILE A 35 -12.98 14.78 20.46
C ILE A 35 -14.36 14.64 19.81
N PRO A 36 -14.50 14.59 18.47
CA PRO A 36 -15.80 14.47 17.82
C PRO A 36 -16.56 13.18 18.17
N LEU A 37 -15.86 12.14 18.64
CA LEU A 37 -16.46 10.86 19.01
C LEU A 37 -16.82 10.76 20.49
N ILE A 38 -16.41 11.74 21.31
CA ILE A 38 -16.65 11.77 22.74
C ILE A 38 -17.96 12.52 22.98
N PRO A 39 -18.98 11.89 23.60
CA PRO A 39 -20.19 12.59 24.02
C PRO A 39 -19.86 13.73 25.00
N ASP A 40 -20.69 14.77 25.01
CA ASP A 40 -20.54 15.89 25.96
C ASP A 40 -20.72 15.46 27.44
N ASP A 41 -21.28 14.28 27.66
CA ASP A 41 -21.46 13.69 28.97
C ASP A 41 -20.19 13.09 29.56
N LEU A 42 -20.19 12.88 30.87
CA LEU A 42 -19.12 12.22 31.60
C LEU A 42 -18.99 10.76 31.17
N ILE A 43 -17.87 10.42 30.50
CA ILE A 43 -17.55 9.06 30.10
C ILE A 43 -16.55 8.40 31.05
N LEU A 44 -16.68 7.09 31.21
CA LEU A 44 -15.74 6.28 31.97
C LEU A 44 -14.37 6.25 31.27
N LEU A 45 -13.29 6.25 32.02
CA LEU A 45 -11.92 6.16 31.52
C LEU A 45 -11.73 4.96 30.56
N LYS A 46 -12.38 3.84 30.84
CA LYS A 46 -12.31 2.64 30.01
C LYS A 46 -12.84 2.89 28.60
N VAL A 47 -13.97 3.56 28.47
CA VAL A 47 -14.58 3.89 27.17
C VAL A 47 -13.71 4.90 26.43
N PHE A 48 -13.23 5.92 27.12
CA PHE A 48 -12.31 6.90 26.52
C PHE A 48 -11.03 6.23 25.99
N ARG A 49 -10.45 5.31 26.73
CA ARG A 49 -9.27 4.54 26.31
C ARG A 49 -9.51 3.77 25.03
N GLU A 50 -10.64 3.07 24.90
CA GLU A 50 -10.98 2.31 23.69
C GLU A 50 -11.17 3.22 22.47
N ILE A 51 -11.81 4.37 22.65
CA ILE A 51 -11.95 5.39 21.58
C ILE A 51 -10.55 5.87 21.15
N LEU A 52 -9.69 6.22 22.10
CA LEU A 52 -8.35 6.72 21.82
C LEU A 52 -7.49 5.69 21.07
N ILE A 53 -7.50 4.44 21.52
CA ILE A 53 -6.79 3.34 20.85
C ILE A 53 -7.31 3.15 19.42
N SER A 54 -8.61 3.18 19.22
CA SER A 54 -9.22 3.09 17.89
C SER A 54 -8.77 4.24 16.98
N CYS A 55 -8.71 5.46 17.49
CA CYS A 55 -8.28 6.63 16.75
C CYS A 55 -6.79 6.56 16.39
N ILE A 56 -5.95 6.15 17.33
CA ILE A 56 -4.49 5.99 17.10
C ILE A 56 -4.24 4.90 16.04
N ASN A 57 -4.93 3.75 16.14
CA ASN A 57 -4.76 2.66 15.19
C ASN A 57 -5.24 3.00 13.77
N LYS A 58 -6.22 3.90 13.64
CA LYS A 58 -6.72 4.41 12.36
C LYS A 58 -5.88 5.57 11.81
N ALA A 59 -5.14 6.25 12.66
CA ALA A 59 -4.32 7.37 12.26
C ALA A 59 -3.18 6.91 11.36
N LYS A 60 -3.11 7.45 10.16
CA LYS A 60 -1.99 7.22 9.25
C LYS A 60 -0.94 8.30 9.50
N TYR A 61 0.23 7.90 9.97
CA TYR A 61 1.36 8.82 10.08
C TYR A 61 1.77 9.31 8.70
N GLN A 62 1.61 10.60 8.44
CA GLN A 62 2.08 11.23 7.20
C GLN A 62 3.45 11.85 7.46
N SER A 63 4.50 11.22 6.99
CA SER A 63 5.83 11.85 6.95
C SER A 63 5.78 13.12 6.11
N LYS A 64 6.07 14.26 6.70
CA LYS A 64 6.01 15.60 6.05
C LYS A 64 7.01 15.80 4.90
N SER A 65 8.04 14.96 4.78
CA SER A 65 9.03 15.08 3.70
C SER A 65 9.15 13.78 2.92
N ARG A 66 8.78 13.81 1.65
CA ARG A 66 8.96 12.70 0.69
C ARG A 66 10.25 12.84 -0.15
N VAL A 67 10.99 13.93 0.02
CA VAL A 67 12.20 14.23 -0.76
C VAL A 67 13.36 13.38 -0.24
N ASN A 68 14.09 12.74 -1.14
CA ASN A 68 15.25 11.89 -0.84
C ASN A 68 14.98 10.69 0.09
N LYS A 69 13.78 10.11 0.00
CA LYS A 69 13.39 8.91 0.77
C LYS A 69 12.83 7.84 -0.15
N ILE A 70 12.96 6.58 0.27
CA ILE A 70 12.25 5.48 -0.34
C ILE A 70 10.78 5.57 0.09
N LEU A 71 9.88 5.61 -0.89
CA LEU A 71 8.43 5.56 -0.64
C LEU A 71 7.97 4.11 -0.66
N VAL A 72 7.38 3.65 0.44
CA VAL A 72 6.68 2.36 0.51
C VAL A 72 5.19 2.66 0.57
N SER A 73 4.43 2.14 -0.39
CA SER A 73 3.01 2.47 -0.55
C SER A 73 2.28 1.40 -1.33
N ASP A 74 0.96 1.38 -1.25
CA ASP A 74 0.11 0.57 -2.13
C ASP A 74 0.14 1.13 -3.56
N ILE A 75 -0.16 0.27 -4.54
CA ILE A 75 -0.23 0.63 -5.97
C ILE A 75 -1.20 1.79 -6.20
N GLU A 76 -2.40 1.75 -5.63
CA GLU A 76 -3.41 2.80 -5.80
C GLU A 76 -2.94 4.18 -5.34
N ASN A 77 -2.16 4.25 -4.26
CA ASN A 77 -1.67 5.51 -3.71
C ASN A 77 -0.45 6.07 -4.46
N SER A 78 0.25 5.24 -5.24
CA SER A 78 1.50 5.59 -5.91
C SER A 78 1.37 5.74 -7.43
N ARG A 79 0.29 5.25 -8.02
CA ARG A 79 0.10 5.14 -9.49
C ARG A 79 0.25 6.43 -10.28
N HIS A 80 -0.03 7.59 -9.66
CA HIS A 80 0.07 8.90 -10.31
C HIS A 80 1.39 9.63 -10.03
N ILE A 81 2.28 9.05 -9.23
CA ILE A 81 3.52 9.71 -8.83
C ILE A 81 4.67 9.15 -9.66
N PRO A 82 5.33 9.95 -10.50
CA PRO A 82 6.46 9.48 -11.30
C PRO A 82 7.68 9.21 -10.42
N HIS A 83 8.24 8.01 -10.56
CA HIS A 83 9.47 7.58 -9.89
C HIS A 83 10.48 7.09 -10.92
N LYS A 84 11.79 7.26 -10.63
CA LYS A 84 12.85 6.70 -11.48
C LYS A 84 12.83 5.18 -11.42
N VAL A 85 12.77 4.63 -10.23
CA VAL A 85 12.77 3.18 -10.02
C VAL A 85 11.56 2.78 -9.20
N ILE A 86 10.84 1.76 -9.67
CA ILE A 86 9.68 1.20 -8.99
C ILE A 86 9.91 -0.29 -8.75
N PHE A 87 9.78 -0.70 -7.49
CA PHE A 87 9.79 -2.11 -7.09
C PHE A 87 8.38 -2.55 -6.74
N LEU A 88 7.84 -3.52 -7.46
CA LEU A 88 6.63 -4.24 -7.09
C LEU A 88 7.00 -5.56 -6.44
N ILE A 89 6.55 -5.75 -5.22
CA ILE A 89 6.82 -6.96 -4.45
C ILE A 89 5.54 -7.78 -4.27
N ASP A 90 5.71 -9.09 -4.16
CA ASP A 90 4.63 -10.04 -3.84
C ASP A 90 3.52 -10.09 -4.91
N MET A 91 3.92 -10.05 -6.19
CA MET A 91 3.00 -10.05 -7.33
C MET A 91 2.53 -11.47 -7.69
N ASN A 92 2.00 -12.16 -6.70
CA ASN A 92 1.37 -13.47 -6.85
C ASN A 92 -0.13 -13.34 -7.11
N SER A 93 -0.72 -14.31 -7.82
CA SER A 93 -2.14 -14.31 -8.19
C SER A 93 -3.11 -14.30 -7.00
N VAL A 94 -2.65 -14.76 -5.84
CA VAL A 94 -3.42 -14.75 -4.58
C VAL A 94 -3.49 -13.34 -3.98
N ASN A 95 -2.47 -12.53 -4.20
CA ASN A 95 -2.31 -11.21 -3.55
C ASN A 95 -2.69 -10.05 -4.47
N TYR A 96 -2.55 -10.24 -5.79
CA TYR A 96 -2.87 -9.21 -6.77
C TYR A 96 -3.42 -9.81 -8.09
N PRO A 97 -4.49 -9.26 -8.69
CA PRO A 97 -5.37 -8.19 -8.17
C PRO A 97 -6.12 -8.61 -6.91
N LYS A 98 -6.37 -7.64 -6.02
CA LYS A 98 -7.15 -7.92 -4.80
C LYS A 98 -8.57 -8.31 -5.19
N LEU A 99 -8.98 -9.50 -4.81
CA LEU A 99 -10.36 -9.92 -4.97
C LEU A 99 -11.26 -9.11 -4.01
N PRO A 100 -12.43 -8.65 -4.47
CA PRO A 100 -13.34 -7.94 -3.60
C PRO A 100 -13.77 -8.88 -2.47
N LYS A 101 -13.51 -8.47 -1.22
CA LYS A 101 -14.09 -9.17 -0.07
C LYS A 101 -15.60 -9.11 -0.22
N SER A 102 -16.27 -10.24 -0.01
CA SER A 102 -17.73 -10.31 -0.10
C SER A 102 -18.33 -9.54 1.07
N GLU A 103 -18.58 -8.26 0.88
CA GLU A 103 -19.34 -7.46 1.81
C GLU A 103 -20.83 -7.70 1.54
N ASN A 104 -21.54 -8.27 2.51
CA ASN A 104 -22.98 -8.57 2.40
C ASN A 104 -23.85 -7.31 2.25
N ILE A 105 -23.26 -6.13 2.52
CA ILE A 105 -23.93 -4.81 2.44
C ILE A 105 -23.87 -4.21 1.03
N ASN A 106 -23.04 -4.73 0.13
CA ASN A 106 -22.91 -4.16 -1.20
C ASN A 106 -24.07 -4.58 -2.11
N LEU A 107 -25.10 -3.75 -2.17
CA LEU A 107 -26.29 -3.97 -2.98
C LEU A 107 -26.04 -3.88 -4.49
N LEU A 108 -24.94 -3.22 -4.92
CA LEU A 108 -24.55 -3.11 -6.34
C LEU A 108 -24.05 -4.43 -6.93
N LYS A 109 -23.67 -5.40 -6.08
CA LYS A 109 -23.22 -6.72 -6.53
C LYS A 109 -24.26 -7.47 -7.37
N ASN A 110 -25.54 -7.23 -7.12
CA ASN A 110 -26.63 -7.97 -7.75
C ASN A 110 -27.19 -7.31 -9.00
N LYS A 111 -26.78 -6.06 -9.29
CA LYS A 111 -27.22 -5.31 -10.48
C LYS A 111 -26.03 -4.55 -11.05
N TYR A 112 -25.29 -5.22 -11.94
CA TYR A 112 -24.23 -4.57 -12.71
C TYR A 112 -24.85 -3.61 -13.73
N HIS A 113 -24.45 -2.35 -13.70
CA HIS A 113 -24.79 -1.37 -14.72
C HIS A 113 -23.57 -1.08 -15.61
N LEU A 114 -23.83 -0.78 -16.86
CA LEU A 114 -22.78 -0.38 -17.79
C LEU A 114 -22.09 0.89 -17.27
N GLY A 115 -20.78 0.80 -17.02
CA GLY A 115 -19.99 1.88 -16.42
C GLY A 115 -19.61 1.65 -14.94
N ASP A 116 -20.15 0.63 -14.29
CA ASP A 116 -19.69 0.24 -12.94
C ASP A 116 -18.29 -0.39 -13.03
N PRO A 117 -17.26 0.20 -12.42
CA PRO A 117 -15.92 -0.35 -12.50
C PRO A 117 -15.83 -1.65 -11.70
N SER A 118 -15.42 -2.73 -12.35
CA SER A 118 -15.03 -3.93 -11.62
C SER A 118 -13.76 -3.66 -10.82
N VAL A 119 -13.64 -4.24 -9.63
CA VAL A 119 -12.42 -4.12 -8.81
C VAL A 119 -11.22 -4.63 -9.59
N PHE A 120 -11.39 -5.71 -10.32
CA PHE A 120 -10.35 -6.33 -11.14
C PHE A 120 -9.83 -5.38 -12.24
N GLU A 121 -10.71 -4.73 -12.97
CA GLU A 121 -10.34 -3.76 -14.03
C GLU A 121 -9.66 -2.53 -13.45
N ARG A 122 -10.15 -2.03 -12.31
CA ARG A 122 -9.52 -0.91 -11.60
C ARG A 122 -8.10 -1.23 -11.15
N GLU A 123 -7.87 -2.40 -10.61
CA GLU A 123 -6.53 -2.86 -10.20
C GLU A 123 -5.60 -3.02 -11.42
N LYS A 124 -6.07 -3.60 -12.52
CA LYS A 124 -5.30 -3.68 -13.78
C LYS A 124 -4.94 -2.29 -14.30
N TYR A 125 -5.88 -1.36 -14.27
CA TYR A 125 -5.64 0.01 -14.70
C TYR A 125 -4.62 0.72 -13.80
N ALA A 126 -4.72 0.54 -12.48
CA ALA A 126 -3.75 1.07 -11.54
C ALA A 126 -2.32 0.53 -11.78
N PHE A 127 -2.20 -0.75 -12.12
CA PHE A 127 -0.92 -1.34 -12.51
C PHE A 127 -0.37 -0.70 -13.80
N LEU A 128 -1.19 -0.50 -14.81
CA LEU A 128 -0.79 0.15 -16.07
C LEU A 128 -0.33 1.59 -15.82
N GLU A 129 -1.08 2.35 -15.03
CA GLU A 129 -0.69 3.72 -14.67
C GLU A 129 0.65 3.77 -13.94
N LEU A 130 0.90 2.82 -13.03
CA LEU A 130 2.17 2.73 -12.32
C LEU A 130 3.32 2.36 -13.27
N LEU A 131 3.09 1.46 -14.22
CA LEU A 131 4.07 1.10 -15.24
C LEU A 131 4.45 2.31 -16.10
N ILE A 132 3.46 3.13 -16.49
CA ILE A 132 3.69 4.36 -17.27
C ILE A 132 4.40 5.42 -16.43
N ALA A 133 4.10 5.51 -15.13
CA ALA A 133 4.73 6.46 -14.20
C ALA A 133 6.20 6.15 -13.92
N CYS A 134 6.64 4.91 -14.15
CA CYS A 134 8.04 4.51 -14.01
C CYS A 134 8.90 5.12 -15.13
N ARG A 135 10.05 5.75 -14.77
CA ARG A 135 10.90 6.43 -15.75
C ARG A 135 12.10 5.61 -16.21
N ASP A 136 12.76 4.92 -15.29
CA ASP A 136 14.03 4.25 -15.60
C ASP A 136 13.91 2.73 -15.47
N LYS A 137 13.56 2.21 -14.28
CA LYS A 137 13.51 0.76 -14.00
C LYS A 137 12.24 0.35 -13.30
N PHE A 138 11.56 -0.64 -13.86
CA PHE A 138 10.39 -1.27 -13.28
C PHE A 138 10.72 -2.71 -12.92
N ILE A 139 10.81 -3.01 -11.63
CA ILE A 139 11.23 -4.29 -11.10
C ILE A 139 10.05 -4.97 -10.41
N VAL A 140 9.74 -6.18 -10.84
CA VAL A 140 8.62 -6.95 -10.30
C VAL A 140 9.15 -8.25 -9.71
N THR A 141 8.68 -8.56 -8.50
CA THR A 141 9.05 -9.81 -7.83
C THR A 141 7.81 -10.61 -7.41
N TRP A 142 7.92 -11.91 -7.50
CA TRP A 142 6.91 -12.85 -7.03
C TRP A 142 7.56 -14.11 -6.48
N VAL A 143 6.83 -14.90 -5.72
CA VAL A 143 7.30 -16.12 -5.09
C VAL A 143 6.81 -17.31 -5.90
N LYS A 144 7.71 -18.22 -6.30
CA LYS A 144 7.35 -19.43 -7.04
C LYS A 144 6.64 -20.48 -6.18
N ASN A 145 7.09 -20.65 -4.96
CA ASN A 145 6.55 -21.68 -4.06
C ASN A 145 6.28 -21.10 -2.69
N ASP A 146 5.20 -21.51 -2.07
CA ASP A 146 4.89 -21.20 -0.68
C ASP A 146 5.80 -21.99 0.29
N LYS A 147 5.70 -21.70 1.58
CA LYS A 147 6.43 -22.38 2.66
C LYS A 147 6.23 -23.90 2.64
N ASP A 148 5.08 -24.33 2.21
CA ASP A 148 4.70 -25.75 2.05
C ASP A 148 5.10 -26.36 0.69
N ASN A 149 6.02 -25.72 -0.05
CA ASN A 149 6.43 -26.13 -1.41
C ASN A 149 5.29 -26.17 -2.44
N LYS A 150 4.14 -25.57 -2.15
CA LYS A 150 3.05 -25.45 -3.10
C LYS A 150 3.38 -24.36 -4.12
N LYS A 151 3.25 -24.70 -5.42
CA LYS A 151 3.48 -23.76 -6.50
C LYS A 151 2.49 -22.59 -6.43
N LEU A 152 3.01 -21.39 -6.46
CA LEU A 152 2.25 -20.15 -6.55
C LEU A 152 2.31 -19.60 -7.97
N ASP A 153 1.18 -19.12 -8.44
CA ASP A 153 1.09 -18.49 -9.76
C ASP A 153 1.40 -16.99 -9.69
N VAL A 154 2.02 -16.51 -10.73
CA VAL A 154 2.24 -15.07 -10.96
C VAL A 154 0.90 -14.36 -11.17
N SER A 155 0.81 -13.11 -10.76
CA SER A 155 -0.39 -12.27 -10.94
C SER A 155 -0.75 -12.10 -12.42
N PHE A 156 -2.04 -11.97 -12.69
CA PHE A 156 -2.57 -11.88 -14.05
C PHE A 156 -1.98 -10.71 -14.87
N PRO A 157 -1.86 -9.47 -14.35
CA PRO A 157 -1.25 -8.37 -15.11
C PRO A 157 0.20 -8.63 -15.49
N ILE A 158 0.95 -9.35 -14.66
CA ILE A 158 2.33 -9.71 -14.97
C ILE A 158 2.37 -10.79 -16.05
N LYS A 159 1.48 -11.79 -16.01
CA LYS A 159 1.36 -12.78 -17.09
C LYS A 159 1.05 -12.12 -18.44
N GLU A 160 0.12 -11.16 -18.47
CA GLU A 160 -0.18 -10.40 -19.68
C GLU A 160 1.04 -9.62 -20.18
N LEU A 161 1.76 -8.97 -19.27
CA LEU A 161 2.97 -8.21 -19.63
C LEU A 161 4.07 -9.11 -20.19
N ILE A 162 4.34 -10.26 -19.55
CA ILE A 162 5.29 -11.25 -20.05
C ILE A 162 4.88 -11.73 -21.43
N SER A 163 3.62 -12.12 -21.60
CA SER A 163 3.09 -12.60 -22.89
C SER A 163 3.20 -11.56 -24.00
N PHE A 164 2.97 -10.28 -23.66
CA PHE A 164 3.17 -9.18 -24.58
C PHE A 164 4.62 -9.08 -25.03
N PHE A 165 5.59 -9.12 -24.12
CA PHE A 165 7.00 -9.07 -24.44
C PHE A 165 7.48 -10.31 -25.18
N ASP A 166 6.98 -11.50 -24.87
CA ASP A 166 7.32 -12.74 -25.57
C ASP A 166 7.04 -12.67 -27.08
N SER A 167 6.07 -11.85 -27.50
CA SER A 167 5.76 -11.64 -28.91
C SER A 167 6.78 -10.77 -29.66
N PHE A 168 7.59 -9.97 -28.93
CA PHE A 168 8.54 -9.01 -29.52
C PHE A 168 10.01 -9.31 -29.23
N LEU A 169 10.31 -10.11 -28.21
CA LEU A 169 11.66 -10.33 -27.73
C LEU A 169 12.25 -11.65 -28.26
N ASN A 170 13.50 -11.61 -28.68
CA ASN A 170 14.28 -12.80 -28.94
C ASN A 170 14.67 -13.50 -27.62
N GLN A 171 15.00 -14.81 -27.70
CA GLN A 171 15.31 -15.61 -26.52
C GLN A 171 16.40 -15.01 -25.62
N SER A 172 17.48 -14.47 -26.21
CA SER A 172 18.56 -13.80 -25.46
C SER A 172 18.13 -12.54 -24.74
N GLN A 173 17.18 -11.78 -25.30
CA GLN A 173 16.62 -10.58 -24.66
C GLN A 173 15.67 -10.94 -23.53
N ARG A 174 14.95 -12.05 -23.66
CA ARG A 174 14.06 -12.58 -22.63
C ARG A 174 14.82 -12.97 -21.36
N GLU A 175 15.97 -13.64 -21.49
CA GLU A 175 16.83 -14.03 -20.36
C GLU A 175 17.42 -12.83 -19.60
N LEU A 176 17.56 -11.68 -20.28
CA LEU A 176 17.99 -10.42 -19.62
C LEU A 176 16.89 -9.78 -18.79
N ILE A 177 15.62 -10.02 -19.14
CA ILE A 177 14.47 -9.40 -18.48
C ILE A 177 13.97 -10.27 -17.32
N ILE A 178 13.90 -11.60 -17.54
CA ILE A 178 13.40 -12.52 -16.53
C ILE A 178 14.59 -13.26 -15.91
N LYS A 179 14.86 -12.98 -14.64
CA LYS A 179 15.94 -13.59 -13.88
C LYS A 179 15.40 -14.44 -12.74
N ASP A 180 15.87 -15.65 -12.63
CA ASP A 180 15.62 -16.50 -11.46
C ASP A 180 16.68 -16.23 -10.40
N SER A 181 16.27 -15.85 -9.16
CA SER A 181 17.22 -15.65 -8.08
C SER A 181 17.47 -16.99 -7.37
N ASP A 182 18.71 -17.45 -7.36
CA ASP A 182 19.13 -18.70 -6.74
C ASP A 182 18.92 -18.74 -5.22
N LEU A 183 18.75 -17.58 -4.59
CA LEU A 183 18.68 -17.47 -3.14
C LEU A 183 17.30 -17.79 -2.54
N ASN A 184 16.20 -17.62 -3.29
CA ASN A 184 14.83 -17.84 -2.74
C ASN A 184 13.79 -18.29 -3.78
N LYS A 185 14.21 -18.80 -4.94
CA LYS A 185 13.29 -19.18 -6.03
C LYS A 185 12.30 -18.05 -6.40
N ASN A 186 12.74 -16.80 -6.36
CA ASN A 186 11.99 -15.66 -6.81
C ASN A 186 12.36 -15.33 -8.25
N GLU A 187 11.39 -14.98 -9.07
CA GLU A 187 11.63 -14.47 -10.42
C GLU A 187 11.55 -12.95 -10.41
N ILE A 188 12.50 -12.30 -11.08
CA ILE A 188 12.60 -10.85 -11.18
C ILE A 188 12.47 -10.46 -12.64
N ILE A 189 11.53 -9.58 -12.95
CA ILE A 189 11.44 -8.92 -14.27
C ILE A 189 12.05 -7.53 -14.12
N ASP A 190 13.14 -7.29 -14.80
CA ASP A 190 13.80 -5.99 -14.88
C ASP A 190 13.54 -5.39 -16.27
N LEU A 191 12.67 -4.38 -16.31
CA LEU A 191 12.36 -3.62 -17.51
C LEU A 191 13.24 -2.37 -17.53
N ASP A 192 14.46 -2.48 -18.07
CA ASP A 192 15.32 -1.32 -18.26
C ASP A 192 14.79 -0.46 -19.42
N LYS A 193 14.30 0.74 -19.10
CA LYS A 193 13.80 1.72 -20.09
C LYS A 193 14.90 2.59 -20.69
N SER A 194 16.17 2.30 -20.44
CA SER A 194 17.32 3.12 -20.87
C SER A 194 17.78 2.84 -22.30
N LYS A 195 16.88 2.38 -23.19
CA LYS A 195 17.19 2.28 -24.64
C LYS A 195 16.06 2.83 -25.49
#